data_d586da66f34c41f0c1674da84b9a4654
#
_entry.id   d586da66f34c41f0c1674da84b9a4654
#
_cell.length_a   1.000
_cell.length_b   1.000
_cell.length_c   1.000
_cell.angle_alpha   90.00
_cell.angle_beta   90.00
_cell.angle_gamma   90.00
#
_symmetry.space_group_name_H-M   'P 1'
#
loop_
_entity.id
_entity.type
_entity.pdbx_description
1 polymer ?
#
loop_
_entity_poly.entity_id
_entity_poly.type
_entity_poly.pdbx_seq_one_letter_code
_entity_poly.pdbx_strand_id
1 'polypeptide(L)'
;MKTHEDQRLSETCPARLIAVGNRINLQAATTEQSFSAELERVVSMAVPHLAKDRPNLVALGEILGLPLAITGKRGYLSRHMHTSNVAISMLALGYARRMLHYRHLYPGISLVRSLLLSLSDVMYRPFETTLSRLAARHSIYLAATTVTPHVRCSTSTADINRFGRRNAGKVYLPDGPGVYNTGFLWGPDGRLIGTTDKVFLTDSEKATLDLTPGELGNVNAFETEIGKIGMAISLDAFTPEYLQTLDSLETCIVIQNDANDQLWASPSKTYEWQPQEWLNSVLGCIQDDYPHLYFNICPMQVGNFFDVTFDGQSTITRKSGNEPDPSCNFVGNEGFVHTVTGKP
;
A
#
# COMPACT_ATOMS: atom_id res chain seq x y z
N MET A 1 2.01 -15.51 34.93
CA MET A 1 1.08 -16.58 34.47
C MET A 1 0.57 -16.07 33.11
N LYS A 2 0.94 -16.72 32.00
CA LYS A 2 0.34 -16.38 30.67
C LYS A 2 -1.12 -16.81 30.72
N THR A 3 -2.01 -15.94 30.30
CA THR A 3 -3.44 -16.26 30.24
C THR A 3 -3.71 -17.36 29.20
N HIS A 4 -4.81 -18.05 29.31
CA HIS A 4 -5.21 -19.12 28.36
C HIS A 4 -5.34 -18.59 26.92
N GLU A 5 -5.63 -17.29 26.74
CA GLU A 5 -5.68 -16.59 25.45
C GLU A 5 -4.30 -16.38 24.84
N ASP A 6 -3.29 -15.99 25.64
CA ASP A 6 -1.90 -15.88 25.16
C ASP A 6 -1.35 -17.24 24.67
N GLN A 7 -1.85 -18.35 25.22
CA GLN A 7 -1.47 -19.68 24.77
C GLN A 7 -2.13 -20.05 23.43
N ARG A 8 -3.40 -19.72 23.21
CA ARG A 8 -4.10 -19.98 21.94
C ARG A 8 -3.48 -19.23 20.77
N LEU A 9 -3.08 -17.96 20.96
CA LEU A 9 -2.44 -17.17 19.92
C LEU A 9 -1.04 -17.65 19.57
N SER A 10 -0.26 -18.11 20.58
CA SER A 10 1.06 -18.66 20.32
C SER A 10 1.01 -19.95 19.51
N GLU A 11 -0.14 -20.62 19.46
CA GLU A 11 -0.37 -21.85 18.70
C GLU A 11 -0.94 -21.61 17.29
N THR A 12 -1.62 -20.45 17.06
CA THR A 12 -2.39 -20.20 15.85
C THR A 12 -1.70 -19.35 14.80
N CYS A 13 -0.61 -18.65 15.14
CA CYS A 13 0.04 -17.73 14.18
C CYS A 13 1.58 -17.75 14.29
N PRO A 14 2.25 -18.87 13.97
CA PRO A 14 3.71 -18.94 14.01
C PRO A 14 4.30 -18.30 12.73
N ALA A 15 4.36 -16.97 12.66
CA ALA A 15 4.89 -16.27 11.51
C ALA A 15 5.98 -15.26 11.90
N ARG A 16 6.86 -14.92 10.96
CA ARG A 16 7.74 -13.76 11.03
C ARG A 16 7.03 -12.58 10.37
N LEU A 17 6.80 -11.50 11.11
CA LEU A 17 6.21 -10.26 10.63
C LEU A 17 7.32 -9.24 10.39
N ILE A 18 7.31 -8.55 9.24
CA ILE A 18 8.31 -7.56 8.86
C ILE A 18 7.61 -6.34 8.25
N ALA A 19 7.77 -5.18 8.87
CA ALA A 19 7.40 -3.88 8.32
C ALA A 19 8.63 -3.26 7.65
N VAL A 20 8.51 -2.85 6.39
CA VAL A 20 9.58 -2.20 5.65
C VAL A 20 9.22 -0.74 5.40
N GLY A 21 9.93 0.15 6.07
CA GLY A 21 9.90 1.58 5.75
C GLY A 21 10.72 1.83 4.49
N ASN A 22 10.07 2.22 3.42
CA ASN A 22 10.72 2.42 2.13
C ASN A 22 10.69 3.88 1.68
N ARG A 23 11.77 4.33 1.06
CA ARG A 23 11.89 5.69 0.53
C ARG A 23 11.38 5.76 -0.90
N ILE A 24 10.58 6.79 -1.21
CA ILE A 24 10.21 7.10 -2.59
C ILE A 24 11.47 7.47 -3.37
N ASN A 25 11.69 6.77 -4.48
CA ASN A 25 12.80 7.01 -5.38
C ASN A 25 12.28 7.33 -6.79
N LEU A 26 12.09 8.62 -7.09
CA LEU A 26 11.62 9.07 -8.41
C LEU A 26 12.63 8.75 -9.52
N GLN A 27 13.91 8.62 -9.22
CA GLN A 27 14.94 8.24 -10.20
C GLN A 27 14.76 6.79 -10.67
N ALA A 28 14.28 5.92 -9.80
CA ALA A 28 13.93 4.55 -10.17
C ALA A 28 12.69 4.47 -11.08
N ALA A 29 11.85 5.50 -11.12
CA ALA A 29 10.64 5.54 -11.94
C ALA A 29 10.88 5.93 -13.41
N THR A 30 12.09 5.73 -13.95
CA THR A 30 12.37 6.02 -15.37
C THR A 30 11.82 4.96 -16.31
N THR A 31 11.92 3.70 -15.93
CA THR A 31 11.39 2.55 -16.67
C THR A 31 10.75 1.58 -15.71
N GLU A 32 9.96 0.64 -16.21
CA GLU A 32 9.42 -0.44 -15.40
C GLU A 32 10.50 -1.37 -14.86
N GLN A 33 11.55 -1.58 -15.66
CA GLN A 33 12.66 -2.41 -15.22
C GLN A 33 13.41 -1.76 -14.05
N SER A 34 13.65 -0.44 -14.10
CA SER A 34 14.29 0.27 -12.99
C SER A 34 13.38 0.33 -11.75
N PHE A 35 12.08 0.48 -11.94
CA PHE A 35 11.12 0.39 -10.84
C PHE A 35 11.08 -1.01 -10.23
N SER A 36 11.05 -2.06 -11.07
CA SER A 36 11.09 -3.44 -10.59
C SER A 36 12.37 -3.75 -9.81
N ALA A 37 13.52 -3.22 -10.27
CA ALA A 37 14.79 -3.36 -9.56
C ALA A 37 14.78 -2.62 -8.20
N GLU A 38 14.12 -1.46 -8.13
CA GLU A 38 13.96 -0.72 -6.88
C GLU A 38 13.08 -1.48 -5.88
N LEU A 39 11.95 -2.04 -6.32
CA LEU A 39 11.13 -2.88 -5.44
C LEU A 39 11.87 -4.13 -4.98
N GLU A 40 12.69 -4.74 -5.86
CA GLU A 40 13.54 -5.86 -5.48
C GLU A 40 14.57 -5.44 -4.42
N ARG A 41 15.17 -4.25 -4.54
CA ARG A 41 16.06 -3.67 -3.53
C ARG A 41 15.34 -3.49 -2.20
N VAL A 42 14.13 -2.92 -2.20
CA VAL A 42 13.33 -2.68 -1.00
C VAL A 42 12.97 -4.01 -0.31
N VAL A 43 12.45 -4.98 -1.05
CA VAL A 43 12.12 -6.31 -0.47
C VAL A 43 13.38 -7.03 0.01
N SER A 44 14.52 -6.84 -0.69
CA SER A 44 15.80 -7.45 -0.28
C SER A 44 16.30 -6.97 1.09
N MET A 45 15.84 -5.81 1.59
CA MET A 45 16.13 -5.37 2.96
C MET A 45 15.54 -6.32 4.01
N ALA A 46 14.37 -6.93 3.73
CA ALA A 46 13.74 -7.89 4.60
C ALA A 46 14.39 -9.30 4.53
N VAL A 47 15.03 -9.65 3.41
CA VAL A 47 15.51 -11.02 3.15
C VAL A 47 16.44 -11.58 4.24
N PRO A 48 17.42 -10.84 4.77
CA PRO A 48 18.29 -11.35 5.86
C PRO A 48 17.53 -11.70 7.15
N HIS A 49 16.31 -11.20 7.30
CA HIS A 49 15.48 -11.33 8.50
C HIS A 49 14.35 -12.35 8.35
N LEU A 50 14.24 -12.97 7.16
CA LEU A 50 13.26 -14.02 6.94
C LEU A 50 13.56 -15.25 7.82
N ALA A 51 12.53 -15.77 8.45
CA ALA A 51 12.60 -17.03 9.17
C ALA A 51 12.70 -18.19 8.17
N LYS A 52 13.50 -19.21 8.50
CA LYS A 52 13.67 -20.40 7.65
C LYS A 52 12.70 -21.53 8.04
N ASP A 53 12.15 -21.46 9.24
CA ASP A 53 11.38 -22.50 9.89
C ASP A 53 9.87 -22.18 9.99
N ARG A 54 9.46 -21.03 9.47
CA ARG A 54 8.07 -20.56 9.55
C ARG A 54 7.74 -19.59 8.44
N PRO A 55 6.44 -19.37 8.14
CA PRO A 55 6.00 -18.38 7.17
C PRO A 55 6.46 -16.96 7.51
N ASN A 56 6.60 -16.14 6.46
CA ASN A 56 7.02 -14.75 6.58
C ASN A 56 5.97 -13.84 5.94
N LEU A 57 5.62 -12.74 6.63
CA LEU A 57 4.79 -11.66 6.09
C LEU A 57 5.63 -10.39 6.04
N VAL A 58 5.77 -9.84 4.84
CA VAL A 58 6.45 -8.57 4.58
C VAL A 58 5.42 -7.54 4.15
N ALA A 59 5.33 -6.43 4.85
CA ALA A 59 4.45 -5.32 4.51
C ALA A 59 5.26 -4.09 4.10
N LEU A 60 4.82 -3.44 3.00
CA LEU A 60 5.43 -2.24 2.42
C LEU A 60 4.49 -1.05 2.61
N GLY A 61 5.04 0.17 2.55
CA GLY A 61 4.28 1.42 2.79
C GLY A 61 3.17 1.71 1.79
N GLU A 62 2.42 2.78 2.04
CA GLU A 62 1.30 3.24 1.23
C GLU A 62 1.79 3.82 -0.12
N ILE A 63 0.92 3.82 -1.14
CA ILE A 63 1.13 4.42 -2.47
C ILE A 63 2.42 4.01 -3.21
N LEU A 64 2.96 2.85 -2.89
CA LEU A 64 4.24 2.35 -3.40
C LEU A 64 4.33 2.37 -4.94
N GLY A 65 3.23 2.11 -5.63
CA GLY A 65 3.16 2.10 -7.10
C GLY A 65 2.97 3.48 -7.75
N LEU A 66 2.75 4.54 -6.98
CA LEU A 66 2.47 5.87 -7.54
C LEU A 66 3.58 6.41 -8.45
N PRO A 67 4.88 6.19 -8.19
CA PRO A 67 5.96 6.61 -9.09
C PRO A 67 5.88 6.01 -10.50
N LEU A 68 5.16 4.89 -10.69
CA LEU A 68 4.94 4.31 -12.02
C LEU A 68 4.20 5.25 -12.98
N ALA A 69 3.39 6.18 -12.46
CA ALA A 69 2.67 7.17 -13.28
C ALA A 69 3.60 7.95 -14.21
N ILE A 70 4.84 8.23 -13.78
CA ILE A 70 5.82 9.02 -14.52
C ILE A 70 6.84 8.18 -15.29
N THR A 71 6.62 6.87 -15.45
CA THR A 71 7.54 6.01 -16.22
C THR A 71 7.47 6.25 -17.74
N GLY A 72 8.55 5.86 -18.41
CA GLY A 72 8.64 5.85 -19.86
C GLY A 72 8.71 7.25 -20.50
N LYS A 73 8.52 7.28 -21.82
CA LYS A 73 8.67 8.52 -22.62
C LYS A 73 7.63 9.60 -22.29
N ARG A 74 6.39 9.19 -21.96
CA ARG A 74 5.31 10.13 -21.63
C ARG A 74 5.51 10.81 -20.28
N GLY A 75 6.14 10.13 -19.32
CA GLY A 75 6.48 10.69 -18.01
C GLY A 75 7.79 11.48 -18.01
N TYR A 76 8.53 11.54 -19.13
CA TYR A 76 9.86 12.15 -19.17
C TYR A 76 9.86 13.61 -18.68
N LEU A 77 8.97 14.44 -19.21
CA LEU A 77 8.88 15.85 -18.80
C LEU A 77 8.46 15.98 -17.33
N SER A 78 7.52 15.16 -16.89
CA SER A 78 7.02 15.20 -15.50
C SER A 78 8.13 14.90 -14.48
N ARG A 79 9.04 13.99 -14.78
CA ARG A 79 10.16 13.64 -13.87
C ARG A 79 11.13 14.79 -13.60
N HIS A 80 11.17 15.78 -14.48
CA HIS A 80 12.05 16.96 -14.36
C HIS A 80 11.35 18.16 -13.72
N MET A 81 10.09 18.00 -13.29
CA MET A 81 9.37 19.07 -12.61
C MET A 81 9.69 19.06 -11.12
N HIS A 82 9.54 20.24 -10.49
CA HIS A 82 9.81 20.40 -9.07
C HIS A 82 8.56 20.25 -8.21
N THR A 83 7.37 20.49 -8.78
CA THR A 83 6.11 20.40 -8.06
C THR A 83 5.18 19.35 -8.67
N SER A 84 4.41 18.70 -7.81
CA SER A 84 3.42 17.67 -8.16
C SER A 84 2.38 18.20 -9.16
N ASN A 85 1.87 19.41 -8.96
CA ASN A 85 0.88 20.02 -9.84
C ASN A 85 1.39 20.22 -11.27
N VAL A 86 2.64 20.69 -11.42
CA VAL A 86 3.25 20.86 -12.73
C VAL A 86 3.56 19.51 -13.36
N ALA A 87 4.04 18.56 -12.57
CA ALA A 87 4.30 17.19 -13.03
C ALA A 87 3.03 16.51 -13.55
N ILE A 88 1.90 16.63 -12.83
CA ILE A 88 0.58 16.13 -13.26
C ILE A 88 0.15 16.78 -14.56
N SER A 89 0.31 18.11 -14.70
CA SER A 89 -0.05 18.83 -15.92
C SER A 89 0.75 18.37 -17.14
N MET A 90 2.06 18.17 -16.98
CA MET A 90 2.92 17.62 -18.04
C MET A 90 2.56 16.20 -18.41
N LEU A 91 2.22 15.38 -17.42
CA LEU A 91 1.78 14.02 -17.63
C LEU A 91 0.44 13.97 -18.41
N ALA A 92 -0.50 14.85 -18.05
CA ALA A 92 -1.79 14.97 -18.71
C ALA A 92 -1.64 15.27 -20.22
N LEU A 93 -0.69 16.10 -20.61
CA LEU A 93 -0.40 16.36 -22.04
C LEU A 93 0.01 15.07 -22.77
N GLY A 94 0.83 14.22 -22.14
CA GLY A 94 1.27 12.93 -22.69
C GLY A 94 0.13 11.91 -22.86
N TYR A 95 -0.95 12.06 -22.10
CA TYR A 95 -2.10 11.15 -22.08
C TYR A 95 -3.41 11.76 -22.57
N ALA A 96 -3.40 12.97 -23.11
CA ALA A 96 -4.59 13.75 -23.47
C ALA A 96 -5.64 12.97 -24.29
N ARG A 97 -5.22 12.18 -25.29
CA ARG A 97 -6.14 11.36 -26.11
C ARG A 97 -6.87 10.29 -25.31
N ARG A 98 -6.18 9.65 -24.35
CA ARG A 98 -6.78 8.63 -23.47
C ARG A 98 -7.70 9.28 -22.45
N MET A 99 -7.31 10.43 -21.90
CA MET A 99 -8.14 11.22 -20.98
C MET A 99 -9.44 11.66 -21.65
N LEU A 100 -9.39 12.17 -22.87
CA LEU A 100 -10.60 12.52 -23.64
C LEU A 100 -11.49 11.31 -23.87
N HIS A 101 -10.93 10.14 -24.15
CA HIS A 101 -11.70 8.90 -24.27
C HIS A 101 -12.44 8.57 -22.98
N TYR A 102 -11.76 8.57 -21.81
CA TYR A 102 -12.40 8.23 -20.53
C TYR A 102 -13.41 9.29 -20.10
N ARG A 103 -13.16 10.57 -20.38
CA ARG A 103 -14.15 11.63 -20.12
C ARG A 103 -15.38 11.54 -21.01
N HIS A 104 -15.24 11.02 -22.23
CA HIS A 104 -16.39 10.72 -23.09
C HIS A 104 -17.12 9.48 -22.58
N LEU A 105 -16.40 8.44 -22.16
CA LEU A 105 -16.99 7.19 -21.65
C LEU A 105 -17.68 7.39 -20.30
N TYR A 106 -17.11 8.22 -19.42
CA TYR A 106 -17.59 8.53 -18.07
C TYR A 106 -17.79 10.04 -17.91
N PRO A 107 -18.92 10.61 -18.35
CA PRO A 107 -19.20 12.04 -18.24
C PRO A 107 -19.16 12.50 -16.77
N GLY A 108 -18.55 13.65 -16.52
CA GLY A 108 -18.49 14.26 -15.19
C GLY A 108 -17.24 13.94 -14.37
N ILE A 109 -16.38 12.99 -14.77
CA ILE A 109 -15.12 12.74 -14.06
C ILE A 109 -14.14 13.92 -14.22
N SER A 110 -13.32 14.15 -13.20
CA SER A 110 -12.30 15.19 -13.20
C SER A 110 -11.18 14.92 -14.22
N LEU A 111 -10.33 15.93 -14.47
CA LEU A 111 -9.14 15.76 -15.29
C LEU A 111 -8.15 14.78 -14.61
N VAL A 112 -7.96 14.87 -13.30
CA VAL A 112 -7.03 14.01 -12.57
C VAL A 112 -7.51 12.56 -12.60
N ARG A 113 -8.80 12.30 -12.34
CA ARG A 113 -9.37 10.95 -12.45
C ARG A 113 -9.23 10.38 -13.85
N SER A 114 -9.50 11.18 -14.89
CA SER A 114 -9.34 10.73 -16.28
C SER A 114 -7.88 10.41 -16.64
N LEU A 115 -6.92 11.13 -16.04
CA LEU A 115 -5.49 10.81 -16.15
C LEU A 115 -5.16 9.49 -15.47
N LEU A 116 -5.60 9.27 -14.21
CA LEU A 116 -5.37 8.03 -13.46
C LEU A 116 -5.97 6.81 -14.20
N LEU A 117 -7.18 6.92 -14.74
CA LEU A 117 -7.75 5.89 -15.61
C LEU A 117 -6.89 5.63 -16.85
N SER A 118 -6.30 6.68 -17.44
CA SER A 118 -5.41 6.56 -18.60
C SER A 118 -4.08 5.86 -18.30
N LEU A 119 -3.69 5.82 -17.03
CA LEU A 119 -2.45 5.22 -16.53
C LEU A 119 -2.63 3.76 -16.08
N SER A 120 -3.84 3.20 -16.11
CA SER A 120 -4.15 1.89 -15.53
C SER A 120 -3.14 0.78 -15.90
N ASP A 121 -2.88 0.53 -17.18
CA ASP A 121 -1.92 -0.50 -17.62
C ASP A 121 -0.47 -0.15 -17.25
N VAL A 122 -0.14 1.15 -17.25
CA VAL A 122 1.22 1.63 -16.97
C VAL A 122 1.57 1.43 -15.49
N MET A 123 0.62 1.64 -14.60
CA MET A 123 0.81 1.49 -13.15
C MET A 123 0.56 0.06 -12.68
N TYR A 124 -0.59 -0.51 -13.02
CA TYR A 124 -1.03 -1.80 -12.52
C TYR A 124 -0.09 -2.96 -12.92
N ARG A 125 0.20 -3.09 -14.23
CA ARG A 125 0.98 -4.23 -14.73
C ARG A 125 2.35 -4.40 -14.07
N PRO A 126 3.26 -3.40 -14.06
CA PRO A 126 4.57 -3.57 -13.48
C PRO A 126 4.50 -3.71 -11.94
N PHE A 127 3.54 -3.08 -11.28
CA PHE A 127 3.31 -3.21 -9.85
C PHE A 127 2.91 -4.65 -9.49
N GLU A 128 1.85 -5.15 -10.09
CA GLU A 128 1.34 -6.51 -9.88
C GLU A 128 2.39 -7.57 -10.23
N THR A 129 2.94 -7.51 -11.44
CA THR A 129 3.89 -8.52 -11.92
C THR A 129 5.16 -8.57 -11.08
N THR A 130 5.64 -7.40 -10.60
CA THR A 130 6.86 -7.34 -9.80
C THR A 130 6.63 -7.91 -8.40
N LEU A 131 5.56 -7.49 -7.72
CA LEU A 131 5.30 -7.92 -6.34
C LEU A 131 4.88 -9.39 -6.29
N SER A 132 4.07 -9.87 -7.24
CA SER A 132 3.75 -11.29 -7.41
C SER A 132 5.02 -12.14 -7.57
N ARG A 133 5.94 -11.73 -8.46
CA ARG A 133 7.23 -12.40 -8.66
C ARG A 133 8.10 -12.39 -7.40
N LEU A 134 8.15 -11.27 -6.67
CA LEU A 134 8.94 -11.15 -5.44
C LEU A 134 8.37 -12.02 -4.31
N ALA A 135 7.05 -12.04 -4.14
CA ALA A 135 6.38 -12.92 -3.20
C ALA A 135 6.71 -14.39 -3.46
N ALA A 136 6.59 -14.85 -4.72
CA ALA A 136 6.96 -16.21 -5.11
C ALA A 136 8.44 -16.51 -4.93
N ARG A 137 9.32 -15.59 -5.36
CA ARG A 137 10.78 -15.79 -5.29
C ARG A 137 11.30 -16.00 -3.88
N HIS A 138 10.73 -15.27 -2.93
CA HIS A 138 11.15 -15.34 -1.52
C HIS A 138 10.23 -16.22 -0.66
N SER A 139 9.17 -16.81 -1.26
CA SER A 139 8.16 -17.62 -0.56
C SER A 139 7.58 -16.89 0.65
N ILE A 140 7.13 -15.65 0.44
CA ILE A 140 6.60 -14.77 1.48
C ILE A 140 5.16 -14.32 1.18
N TYR A 141 4.38 -14.07 2.22
CA TYR A 141 3.23 -13.17 2.10
C TYR A 141 3.77 -11.75 1.91
N LEU A 142 3.25 -11.03 0.92
CA LEU A 142 3.70 -9.68 0.60
C LEU A 142 2.50 -8.75 0.48
N ALA A 143 2.52 -7.65 1.25
CA ALA A 143 1.47 -6.65 1.20
C ALA A 143 2.01 -5.29 0.77
N ALA A 144 1.27 -4.59 -0.10
CA ALA A 144 1.60 -3.24 -0.57
C ALA A 144 0.36 -2.54 -1.10
N THR A 145 0.38 -1.21 -1.18
CA THR A 145 -0.72 -0.42 -1.75
C THR A 145 -0.30 0.41 -2.96
N THR A 146 -1.26 0.75 -3.80
CA THR A 146 -1.10 1.72 -4.88
C THR A 146 -2.42 2.38 -5.26
N VAL A 147 -2.32 3.56 -5.87
CA VAL A 147 -3.48 4.21 -6.50
C VAL A 147 -3.74 3.55 -7.86
N THR A 148 -4.92 2.96 -8.04
CA THR A 148 -5.29 2.26 -9.28
C THR A 148 -6.81 2.21 -9.45
N PRO A 149 -7.34 2.21 -10.68
CA PRO A 149 -8.70 1.73 -10.90
C PRO A 149 -8.77 0.21 -10.70
N HIS A 150 -9.93 -0.33 -10.43
CA HIS A 150 -10.16 -1.74 -10.69
C HIS A 150 -9.96 -2.02 -12.17
N VAL A 151 -9.31 -3.13 -12.49
CA VAL A 151 -8.92 -3.39 -13.87
C VAL A 151 -9.47 -4.72 -14.40
N ARG A 152 -9.84 -4.71 -15.66
CA ARG A 152 -10.08 -5.92 -16.44
C ARG A 152 -8.95 -6.16 -17.44
N CYS A 153 -8.62 -7.42 -17.65
CA CYS A 153 -7.65 -7.81 -18.67
C CYS A 153 -8.33 -7.91 -20.04
N SER A 154 -7.76 -7.26 -21.07
CA SER A 154 -8.19 -7.38 -22.46
C SER A 154 -7.07 -7.91 -23.35
N THR A 155 -7.40 -8.88 -24.20
CA THR A 155 -6.55 -9.42 -25.28
C THR A 155 -6.94 -8.90 -26.66
N SER A 156 -7.95 -8.01 -26.73
CA SER A 156 -8.41 -7.40 -27.98
C SER A 156 -7.29 -6.60 -28.65
N THR A 157 -7.02 -6.85 -29.91
CA THR A 157 -6.05 -6.10 -30.72
C THR A 157 -6.37 -4.60 -30.73
N ALA A 158 -7.66 -4.24 -30.79
CA ALA A 158 -8.11 -2.84 -30.76
C ALA A 158 -7.73 -2.16 -29.44
N ASP A 159 -8.00 -2.82 -28.30
CA ASP A 159 -7.64 -2.31 -26.98
C ASP A 159 -6.13 -2.22 -26.78
N ILE A 160 -5.39 -3.27 -27.20
CA ILE A 160 -3.92 -3.29 -27.11
C ILE A 160 -3.32 -2.14 -27.94
N ASN A 161 -3.78 -1.92 -29.18
CA ASN A 161 -3.28 -0.85 -30.03
C ASN A 161 -3.58 0.54 -29.47
N ARG A 162 -4.72 0.71 -28.79
CA ARG A 162 -5.17 2.00 -28.25
C ARG A 162 -4.55 2.33 -26.90
N PHE A 163 -4.49 1.38 -26.01
CA PHE A 163 -4.15 1.57 -24.59
C PHE A 163 -2.90 0.81 -24.15
N GLY A 164 -2.56 -0.27 -24.84
CA GLY A 164 -1.44 -1.12 -24.48
C GLY A 164 -0.09 -0.58 -24.93
N ARG A 165 0.88 -1.45 -24.87
CA ARG A 165 2.22 -1.26 -25.39
C ARG A 165 2.36 -1.96 -26.73
N ARG A 166 3.31 -1.48 -27.50
CA ARG A 166 3.67 -2.17 -28.75
C ARG A 166 4.08 -3.62 -28.44
N ASN A 167 3.48 -4.57 -29.16
CA ASN A 167 3.71 -6.02 -29.02
C ASN A 167 3.28 -6.61 -27.67
N ALA A 168 2.41 -5.95 -26.90
CA ALA A 168 1.81 -6.55 -25.69
C ALA A 168 0.77 -7.62 -26.11
N GLY A 169 0.77 -8.76 -25.44
CA GLY A 169 -0.25 -9.79 -25.64
C GLY A 169 -1.59 -9.48 -24.93
N LYS A 170 -1.57 -8.54 -24.00
CA LYS A 170 -2.73 -8.12 -23.21
C LYS A 170 -2.58 -6.69 -22.71
N VAL A 171 -3.69 -6.06 -22.29
CA VAL A 171 -3.72 -4.73 -21.68
C VAL A 171 -4.68 -4.73 -20.49
N TYR A 172 -4.35 -3.98 -19.45
CA TYR A 172 -5.21 -3.79 -18.27
C TYR A 172 -5.96 -2.46 -18.41
N LEU A 173 -7.28 -2.54 -18.50
CA LEU A 173 -8.18 -1.40 -18.69
C LEU A 173 -9.01 -1.19 -17.42
N PRO A 174 -9.38 0.06 -17.10
CA PRO A 174 -10.34 0.32 -16.04
C PRO A 174 -11.65 -0.45 -16.25
N ASP A 175 -12.17 -1.02 -15.18
CA ASP A 175 -13.47 -1.72 -15.15
C ASP A 175 -14.60 -0.81 -14.66
N GLY A 176 -14.39 0.49 -14.66
CA GLY A 176 -15.35 1.51 -14.24
C GLY A 176 -14.70 2.88 -14.11
N PRO A 177 -15.46 3.90 -13.67
CA PRO A 177 -14.96 5.25 -13.49
C PRO A 177 -14.19 5.45 -12.18
N GLY A 178 -14.24 4.49 -11.25
CA GLY A 178 -13.59 4.58 -9.94
C GLY A 178 -12.07 4.45 -10.02
N VAL A 179 -11.38 5.20 -9.18
CA VAL A 179 -9.94 5.07 -8.91
C VAL A 179 -9.78 5.03 -7.40
N TYR A 180 -9.06 4.05 -6.89
CA TYR A 180 -8.99 3.73 -5.47
C TYR A 180 -7.54 3.75 -4.99
N ASN A 181 -7.35 3.98 -3.71
CA ASN A 181 -6.13 3.60 -3.03
C ASN A 181 -6.32 2.16 -2.57
N THR A 182 -5.68 1.22 -3.27
CA THR A 182 -5.96 -0.21 -3.11
C THR A 182 -4.76 -0.92 -2.48
N GLY A 183 -5.02 -1.69 -1.44
CA GLY A 183 -4.10 -2.63 -0.84
C GLY A 183 -4.20 -4.00 -1.50
N PHE A 184 -3.06 -4.65 -1.66
CA PHE A 184 -2.92 -5.96 -2.27
C PHE A 184 -2.17 -6.90 -1.32
N LEU A 185 -2.63 -8.14 -1.22
CA LEU A 185 -1.95 -9.20 -0.48
C LEU A 185 -1.65 -10.37 -1.43
N TRP A 186 -0.36 -10.67 -1.62
CA TRP A 186 0.09 -11.84 -2.38
C TRP A 186 0.53 -12.96 -1.43
N GLY A 187 0.26 -14.20 -1.84
CA GLY A 187 0.72 -15.40 -1.14
C GLY A 187 2.15 -15.78 -1.50
N PRO A 188 2.72 -16.77 -0.77
CA PRO A 188 4.08 -17.27 -0.99
C PRO A 188 4.30 -17.93 -2.37
N ASP A 189 3.24 -18.26 -3.08
CA ASP A 189 3.26 -18.75 -4.46
C ASP A 189 3.16 -17.62 -5.51
N GLY A 190 3.09 -16.36 -5.06
CA GLY A 190 2.93 -15.17 -5.88
C GLY A 190 1.51 -14.91 -6.35
N ARG A 191 0.53 -15.74 -5.98
CA ARG A 191 -0.87 -15.47 -6.32
C ARG A 191 -1.43 -14.35 -5.48
N LEU A 192 -2.22 -13.48 -6.09
CA LEU A 192 -2.99 -12.49 -5.37
C LEU A 192 -4.07 -13.20 -4.53
N ILE A 193 -4.00 -13.04 -3.21
CA ILE A 193 -4.98 -13.55 -2.26
C ILE A 193 -6.20 -12.65 -2.28
N GLY A 194 -6.02 -11.32 -2.25
CA GLY A 194 -7.10 -10.38 -2.32
C GLY A 194 -6.65 -8.92 -2.29
N THR A 195 -7.64 -8.04 -2.36
CA THR A 195 -7.46 -6.58 -2.35
C THR A 195 -8.43 -5.93 -1.39
N THR A 196 -8.06 -4.75 -0.88
CA THR A 196 -8.89 -3.89 -0.04
C THR A 196 -8.77 -2.45 -0.53
N ASP A 197 -9.87 -1.78 -0.76
CA ASP A 197 -9.88 -0.35 -1.11
C ASP A 197 -10.00 0.49 0.16
N LYS A 198 -9.21 1.56 0.25
CA LYS A 198 -9.29 2.54 1.34
C LYS A 198 -10.68 3.15 1.41
N VAL A 199 -11.32 3.05 2.59
CA VAL A 199 -12.70 3.50 2.81
C VAL A 199 -12.71 4.97 3.23
N PHE A 200 -11.87 5.34 4.18
CA PHE A 200 -11.80 6.69 4.72
C PHE A 200 -10.66 7.46 4.06
N LEU A 201 -11.03 8.30 3.09
CA LEU A 201 -10.07 9.10 2.32
C LEU A 201 -9.70 10.38 3.05
N THR A 202 -8.43 10.79 2.95
CA THR A 202 -7.96 12.10 3.37
C THR A 202 -8.49 13.21 2.47
N ASP A 203 -8.39 14.47 2.91
CA ASP A 203 -8.82 15.61 2.11
C ASP A 203 -8.03 15.74 0.81
N SER A 204 -6.73 15.43 0.82
CA SER A 204 -5.89 15.44 -0.38
C SER A 204 -6.29 14.34 -1.37
N GLU A 205 -6.65 13.16 -0.90
CA GLU A 205 -7.14 12.08 -1.76
C GLU A 205 -8.49 12.42 -2.42
N LYS A 206 -9.39 13.09 -1.68
CA LYS A 206 -10.68 13.55 -2.21
C LYS A 206 -10.53 14.73 -3.17
N ALA A 207 -9.86 15.79 -2.73
CA ALA A 207 -9.85 17.07 -3.45
C ALA A 207 -8.79 17.13 -4.55
N THR A 208 -7.60 16.52 -4.34
CA THR A 208 -6.49 16.61 -5.29
C THR A 208 -6.44 15.42 -6.24
N LEU A 209 -6.59 14.21 -5.73
CA LEU A 209 -6.52 12.99 -6.53
C LEU A 209 -7.88 12.52 -7.05
N ASP A 210 -8.99 13.05 -6.53
CA ASP A 210 -10.36 12.65 -6.87
C ASP A 210 -10.54 11.14 -6.79
N LEU A 211 -10.04 10.52 -5.70
CA LEU A 211 -10.20 9.09 -5.48
C LEU A 211 -11.63 8.73 -5.11
N THR A 212 -11.97 7.50 -5.38
CA THR A 212 -13.25 6.89 -4.98
C THR A 212 -13.02 6.17 -3.65
N PRO A 213 -13.83 6.43 -2.61
CA PRO A 213 -13.75 5.65 -1.38
C PRO A 213 -14.19 4.20 -1.63
N GLY A 214 -13.55 3.27 -0.94
CA GLY A 214 -14.07 1.92 -0.79
C GLY A 214 -15.37 1.90 0.01
N GLU A 215 -16.03 0.77 0.04
CA GLU A 215 -17.25 0.57 0.82
C GLU A 215 -16.96 -0.25 2.07
N LEU A 216 -17.39 0.22 3.23
CA LEU A 216 -17.17 -0.47 4.50
C LEU A 216 -17.71 -1.91 4.49
N GLY A 217 -18.83 -2.14 3.81
CA GLY A 217 -19.42 -3.48 3.65
C GLY A 217 -18.63 -4.45 2.77
N ASN A 218 -17.62 -3.96 2.05
CA ASN A 218 -16.73 -4.75 1.20
C ASN A 218 -15.35 -4.99 1.84
N VAL A 219 -15.13 -4.53 3.08
CA VAL A 219 -13.91 -4.80 3.83
C VAL A 219 -13.81 -6.30 4.12
N ASN A 220 -12.65 -6.88 3.87
CA ASN A 220 -12.41 -8.31 4.02
C ASN A 220 -11.23 -8.61 4.92
N ALA A 221 -11.30 -9.74 5.62
CA ALA A 221 -10.15 -10.40 6.22
C ALA A 221 -9.78 -11.63 5.36
N PHE A 222 -8.52 -11.76 5.04
CA PHE A 222 -8.00 -12.80 4.15
C PHE A 222 -7.54 -14.00 4.96
N GLU A 223 -8.15 -15.15 4.73
CA GLU A 223 -7.74 -16.43 5.34
C GLU A 223 -6.38 -16.85 4.82
N THR A 224 -5.44 -17.09 5.73
CA THR A 224 -4.09 -17.57 5.42
C THR A 224 -3.64 -18.62 6.42
N GLU A 225 -2.54 -19.32 6.15
CA GLU A 225 -1.95 -20.27 7.12
C GLU A 225 -1.39 -19.57 8.37
N ILE A 226 -1.18 -18.26 8.32
CA ILE A 226 -0.71 -17.47 9.46
C ILE A 226 -1.83 -16.74 10.20
N GLY A 227 -3.08 -17.03 9.85
CA GLY A 227 -4.28 -16.44 10.43
C GLY A 227 -5.00 -15.49 9.46
N LYS A 228 -6.04 -14.85 9.94
CA LYS A 228 -6.81 -13.86 9.18
C LYS A 228 -6.08 -12.52 9.15
N ILE A 229 -5.78 -12.05 7.95
CA ILE A 229 -5.08 -10.78 7.70
C ILE A 229 -6.09 -9.76 7.18
N GLY A 230 -6.20 -8.62 7.85
CA GLY A 230 -6.91 -7.43 7.37
C GLY A 230 -5.94 -6.34 6.95
N MET A 231 -6.38 -5.45 6.07
CA MET A 231 -5.62 -4.26 5.68
C MET A 231 -6.39 -3.02 6.09
N ALA A 232 -5.73 -2.09 6.77
CA ALA A 232 -6.24 -0.77 7.11
C ALA A 232 -5.31 0.28 6.50
N ILE A 233 -5.78 1.04 5.50
CA ILE A 233 -4.92 1.93 4.74
C ILE A 233 -5.01 3.33 5.35
N SER A 234 -3.91 3.78 5.99
CA SER A 234 -3.77 5.12 6.56
C SER A 234 -4.97 5.49 7.45
N LEU A 235 -5.83 6.42 7.05
CA LEU A 235 -6.96 6.92 7.83
C LEU A 235 -7.97 5.84 8.27
N ASP A 236 -8.05 4.71 7.55
CA ASP A 236 -8.85 3.56 7.98
C ASP A 236 -8.42 3.04 9.35
N ALA A 237 -7.10 3.06 9.62
CA ALA A 237 -6.53 2.61 10.89
C ALA A 237 -6.83 3.51 12.09
N PHE A 238 -7.30 4.73 11.84
CA PHE A 238 -7.70 5.72 12.87
C PHE A 238 -9.22 5.76 13.05
N THR A 239 -9.97 4.97 12.29
CA THR A 239 -11.44 5.02 12.26
C THR A 239 -12.03 3.84 13.01
N PRO A 240 -12.69 4.06 14.18
CA PRO A 240 -13.24 2.99 15.01
C PRO A 240 -14.21 2.05 14.28
N GLU A 241 -15.05 2.58 13.39
CA GLU A 241 -16.00 1.78 12.59
C GLU A 241 -15.28 0.80 11.67
N TYR A 242 -14.12 1.18 11.11
CA TYR A 242 -13.32 0.30 10.28
C TYR A 242 -12.67 -0.80 11.10
N LEU A 243 -12.09 -0.45 12.26
CA LEU A 243 -11.45 -1.42 13.16
C LEU A 243 -12.47 -2.39 13.73
N GLN A 244 -13.67 -1.93 14.08
CA GLN A 244 -14.77 -2.79 14.52
C GLN A 244 -15.21 -3.77 13.42
N THR A 245 -15.20 -3.33 12.16
CA THR A 245 -15.47 -4.21 11.01
C THR A 245 -14.40 -5.30 10.91
N LEU A 246 -13.11 -4.96 10.97
CA LEU A 246 -12.02 -5.94 10.97
C LEU A 246 -12.10 -6.92 12.14
N ASP A 247 -12.42 -6.42 13.34
CA ASP A 247 -12.58 -7.27 14.52
C ASP A 247 -13.76 -8.25 14.38
N SER A 248 -14.88 -7.79 13.83
CA SER A 248 -16.06 -8.64 13.55
C SER A 248 -15.78 -9.76 12.54
N LEU A 249 -14.79 -9.57 11.68
CA LEU A 249 -14.27 -10.57 10.75
C LEU A 249 -13.24 -11.52 11.39
N GLU A 250 -12.99 -11.38 12.70
CA GLU A 250 -12.00 -12.14 13.47
C GLU A 250 -10.57 -11.96 12.91
N THR A 251 -10.24 -10.76 12.45
CA THR A 251 -8.90 -10.43 11.95
C THR A 251 -7.89 -10.51 13.08
N CYS A 252 -6.81 -11.25 12.89
CA CYS A 252 -5.76 -11.36 13.90
C CYS A 252 -4.51 -10.50 13.60
N ILE A 253 -4.24 -10.23 12.33
CA ILE A 253 -3.13 -9.38 11.88
C ILE A 253 -3.71 -8.24 11.05
N VAL A 254 -3.45 -7.00 11.47
CA VAL A 254 -3.76 -5.80 10.69
C VAL A 254 -2.50 -5.29 10.02
N ILE A 255 -2.56 -5.03 8.72
CA ILE A 255 -1.52 -4.34 7.98
C ILE A 255 -1.98 -2.90 7.78
N GLN A 256 -1.36 -1.98 8.49
CA GLN A 256 -1.58 -0.54 8.38
C GLN A 256 -0.59 0.06 7.39
N ASN A 257 -0.87 0.01 6.09
CA ASN A 257 -0.02 0.66 5.08
C ASN A 257 -0.18 2.17 5.19
N ASP A 258 0.93 2.88 5.39
CA ASP A 258 0.85 4.30 5.70
C ASP A 258 1.88 5.17 4.97
N ALA A 259 1.50 6.45 4.77
CA ALA A 259 2.32 7.52 4.21
C ALA A 259 1.86 8.86 4.79
N ASN A 260 2.53 9.32 5.83
CA ASN A 260 2.21 10.59 6.47
C ASN A 260 2.84 11.76 5.72
N ASP A 261 2.02 12.71 5.24
CA ASP A 261 2.44 13.88 4.46
C ASP A 261 2.83 15.11 5.34
N GLN A 262 3.10 14.87 6.62
CA GLN A 262 3.57 15.87 7.57
C GLN A 262 4.91 15.44 8.17
N LEU A 263 5.69 16.41 8.62
CA LEU A 263 6.95 16.11 9.31
C LEU A 263 6.64 15.40 10.64
N TRP A 264 7.27 14.26 10.86
CA TRP A 264 7.05 13.43 12.04
C TRP A 264 7.31 14.15 13.37
N ALA A 265 8.25 15.10 13.36
CA ALA A 265 8.57 15.91 14.52
C ALA A 265 7.69 17.16 14.68
N SER A 266 6.77 17.43 13.76
CA SER A 266 5.90 18.61 13.81
C SER A 266 4.65 18.35 14.66
N PRO A 267 4.07 19.38 15.31
CA PRO A 267 2.75 19.28 15.92
C PRO A 267 1.71 18.89 14.85
N SER A 268 0.82 17.99 15.19
CA SER A 268 -0.29 17.62 14.33
C SER A 268 -1.31 18.76 14.18
N LYS A 269 -2.29 18.59 13.29
CA LYS A 269 -3.42 19.51 13.14
C LYS A 269 -4.27 19.62 14.42
N THR A 270 -4.22 18.59 15.27
CA THR A 270 -4.90 18.55 16.57
C THR A 270 -4.05 19.05 17.73
N TYR A 271 -2.85 19.59 17.45
CA TYR A 271 -1.84 20.00 18.43
C TYR A 271 -1.19 18.83 19.21
N GLU A 272 -1.48 17.61 18.86
CA GLU A 272 -0.76 16.44 19.35
C GLU A 272 0.53 16.24 18.56
N TRP A 273 1.50 15.61 19.18
CA TRP A 273 2.72 15.22 18.50
C TRP A 273 2.42 14.05 17.54
N GLN A 274 2.89 14.09 16.28
CA GLN A 274 2.57 13.10 15.25
C GLN A 274 2.76 11.63 15.69
N PRO A 275 3.88 11.24 16.34
CA PRO A 275 4.00 9.89 16.86
C PRO A 275 2.90 9.51 17.87
N GLN A 276 2.40 10.47 18.65
CA GLN A 276 1.30 10.22 19.59
C GLN A 276 -0.01 9.95 18.87
N GLU A 277 -0.31 10.66 17.79
CA GLU A 277 -1.48 10.37 16.96
C GLU A 277 -1.40 8.95 16.38
N TRP A 278 -0.22 8.55 15.88
CA TRP A 278 0.00 7.19 15.39
C TRP A 278 -0.14 6.15 16.50
N LEU A 279 0.35 6.42 17.70
CA LEU A 279 0.13 5.56 18.87
C LEU A 279 -1.35 5.44 19.25
N ASN A 280 -2.17 6.45 18.93
CA ASN A 280 -3.62 6.45 19.16
C ASN A 280 -4.42 5.78 18.00
N SER A 281 -3.76 5.31 16.93
CA SER A 281 -4.39 4.52 15.87
C SER A 281 -4.64 3.06 16.28
N VAL A 282 -4.56 2.12 15.38
CA VAL A 282 -4.65 0.67 15.67
C VAL A 282 -3.82 0.28 16.89
N LEU A 283 -2.66 0.91 17.09
CA LEU A 283 -1.75 0.67 18.19
C LEU A 283 -2.38 0.85 19.57
N GLY A 284 -3.08 1.96 19.80
CA GLY A 284 -3.75 2.23 21.06
C GLY A 284 -5.03 1.43 21.22
N CYS A 285 -5.73 1.15 20.13
CA CYS A 285 -7.02 0.47 20.14
C CYS A 285 -6.91 -1.05 20.26
N ILE A 286 -5.80 -1.67 19.86
CA ILE A 286 -5.60 -3.13 19.92
C ILE A 286 -5.74 -3.66 21.35
N GLN A 287 -5.52 -2.84 22.38
CA GLN A 287 -5.37 -3.32 23.74
C GLN A 287 -6.65 -3.74 24.42
N ASP A 288 -7.75 -2.98 24.31
CA ASP A 288 -8.92 -3.16 25.15
C ASP A 288 -10.25 -3.34 24.39
N ASP A 289 -10.39 -2.77 23.20
CA ASP A 289 -11.68 -2.64 22.52
C ASP A 289 -11.95 -3.71 21.44
N TYR A 290 -10.90 -4.35 20.91
CA TYR A 290 -10.99 -5.27 19.78
C TYR A 290 -10.41 -6.65 20.13
N PRO A 291 -11.23 -7.62 20.55
CA PRO A 291 -10.75 -8.91 21.07
C PRO A 291 -9.93 -9.74 20.08
N HIS A 292 -10.18 -9.61 18.77
CA HIS A 292 -9.54 -10.42 17.74
C HIS A 292 -8.29 -9.76 17.12
N LEU A 293 -8.11 -8.43 17.25
CA LEU A 293 -6.95 -7.74 16.69
C LEU A 293 -5.74 -7.93 17.60
N TYR A 294 -4.74 -8.70 17.17
CA TYR A 294 -3.57 -9.03 17.99
C TYR A 294 -2.28 -8.39 17.55
N PHE A 295 -2.11 -8.21 16.24
CA PHE A 295 -0.92 -7.63 15.67
C PHE A 295 -1.27 -6.48 14.73
N ASN A 296 -0.51 -5.40 14.82
CA ASN A 296 -0.51 -4.34 13.83
C ASN A 296 0.89 -4.21 13.22
N ILE A 297 0.97 -4.24 11.89
CA ILE A 297 2.18 -4.03 11.12
C ILE A 297 1.99 -2.72 10.37
N CYS A 298 2.71 -1.67 10.77
CA CYS A 298 2.61 -0.33 10.17
C CYS A 298 3.90 0.01 9.40
N PRO A 299 4.03 -0.38 8.14
CA PRO A 299 5.12 0.09 7.28
C PRO A 299 4.84 1.53 6.82
N MET A 300 5.82 2.42 7.01
CA MET A 300 5.72 3.82 6.60
C MET A 300 6.44 4.06 5.27
N GLN A 301 5.73 4.71 4.33
CA GLN A 301 6.35 5.31 3.16
C GLN A 301 7.04 6.60 3.55
N VAL A 302 8.30 6.80 3.16
CA VAL A 302 9.06 8.03 3.46
C VAL A 302 9.68 8.63 2.20
N GLY A 303 10.21 9.86 2.30
CA GLY A 303 10.86 10.58 1.22
C GLY A 303 9.92 11.48 0.44
N ASN A 304 10.35 11.94 -0.73
CA ASN A 304 9.67 13.00 -1.46
C ASN A 304 9.03 12.48 -2.75
N PHE A 305 7.77 12.80 -2.93
CA PHE A 305 7.10 12.72 -4.21
C PHE A 305 6.92 14.15 -4.75
N PHE A 306 7.88 14.64 -5.50
CA PHE A 306 8.06 16.06 -5.87
C PHE A 306 8.18 16.95 -4.62
N ASP A 307 7.23 17.87 -4.44
CA ASP A 307 7.12 18.81 -3.32
C ASP A 307 6.33 18.25 -2.11
N VAL A 308 5.78 17.05 -2.22
CA VAL A 308 5.14 16.35 -1.10
C VAL A 308 6.18 15.50 -0.38
N THR A 309 6.39 15.75 0.91
CA THR A 309 7.31 15.00 1.76
C THR A 309 6.53 14.03 2.63
N PHE A 310 6.94 12.78 2.60
CA PHE A 310 6.43 11.75 3.51
C PHE A 310 7.48 11.44 4.58
N ASP A 311 7.03 11.38 5.83
CA ASP A 311 7.89 11.16 6.99
C ASP A 311 7.17 10.27 8.01
N GLY A 312 7.90 9.40 8.70
CA GLY A 312 7.32 8.50 9.67
C GLY A 312 8.24 7.35 10.09
N GLN A 313 7.79 6.60 11.07
CA GLN A 313 8.49 5.45 11.60
C GLN A 313 7.65 4.19 11.45
N SER A 314 8.21 3.17 10.79
CA SER A 314 7.57 1.85 10.73
C SER A 314 7.55 1.18 12.10
N THR A 315 6.43 0.51 12.43
CA THR A 315 6.24 -0.17 13.71
C THR A 315 5.57 -1.51 13.55
N ILE A 316 5.79 -2.38 14.53
CA ILE A 316 4.99 -3.60 14.74
C ILE A 316 4.60 -3.62 16.21
N THR A 317 3.31 -3.83 16.47
CA THR A 317 2.79 -3.92 17.83
C THR A 317 1.94 -5.16 18.00
N ARG A 318 1.83 -5.62 19.24
CA ARG A 318 0.99 -6.72 19.63
C ARG A 318 0.15 -6.39 20.86
N LYS A 319 -0.98 -7.06 21.03
CA LYS A 319 -1.96 -6.83 22.09
C LYS A 319 -1.39 -6.95 23.51
N SER A 320 -0.43 -7.82 23.75
CA SER A 320 0.10 -8.09 25.09
C SER A 320 1.47 -7.48 25.39
N GLY A 321 1.92 -6.53 24.59
CA GLY A 321 3.24 -5.92 24.78
C GLY A 321 3.23 -4.52 24.18
N ASN A 322 3.01 -3.56 25.03
CA ASN A 322 2.56 -2.21 24.74
C ASN A 322 3.60 -1.28 24.15
N GLU A 323 4.76 -1.78 23.77
CA GLU A 323 5.81 -0.94 23.21
C GLU A 323 5.98 -1.29 21.74
N PRO A 324 5.99 -0.28 20.84
CA PRO A 324 6.47 -0.49 19.48
C PRO A 324 7.88 -1.07 19.55
N ASP A 325 8.18 -2.06 18.73
CA ASP A 325 9.55 -2.58 18.67
C ASP A 325 10.48 -1.44 18.23
N PRO A 326 11.39 -0.95 19.10
CA PRO A 326 12.22 0.21 18.83
C PRO A 326 13.36 -0.07 17.85
N SER A 327 13.40 -1.25 17.21
CA SER A 327 14.48 -1.62 16.29
C SER A 327 14.55 -0.76 15.04
N CYS A 328 13.51 0.05 14.73
CA CYS A 328 13.51 1.01 13.64
C CYS A 328 13.51 2.45 14.14
N ASN A 329 14.68 3.03 14.31
CA ASN A 329 14.87 4.41 14.77
C ASN A 329 15.11 5.41 13.63
N PHE A 330 14.75 5.09 12.39
CA PHE A 330 15.05 5.91 11.22
C PHE A 330 13.85 6.69 10.73
N VAL A 331 13.45 7.71 11.48
CA VAL A 331 12.44 8.69 11.04
C VAL A 331 12.93 9.38 9.77
N GLY A 332 12.08 9.43 8.74
CA GLY A 332 12.40 10.02 7.43
C GLY A 332 13.44 9.26 6.61
N ASN A 333 13.89 8.10 7.07
CA ASN A 333 14.85 7.25 6.38
C ASN A 333 14.30 5.86 6.12
N GLU A 334 14.92 5.13 5.20
CA GLU A 334 14.61 3.71 5.02
C GLU A 334 15.02 2.91 6.26
N GLY A 335 14.17 1.98 6.64
CA GLY A 335 14.41 1.07 7.74
C GLY A 335 13.36 -0.03 7.76
N PHE A 336 13.48 -0.96 8.68
CA PHE A 336 12.50 -2.02 8.88
C PHE A 336 12.44 -2.41 10.35
N VAL A 337 11.29 -2.94 10.73
CA VAL A 337 11.05 -3.56 12.03
C VAL A 337 10.61 -5.00 11.81
N HIS A 338 11.02 -5.91 12.67
CA HIS A 338 10.56 -7.29 12.61
C HIS A 338 10.21 -7.84 13.98
N THR A 339 9.26 -8.76 14.00
CA THR A 339 8.91 -9.52 15.19
C THR A 339 8.51 -10.94 14.82
N VAL A 340 8.29 -11.77 15.81
CA VAL A 340 7.86 -13.16 15.61
C VAL A 340 6.56 -13.38 16.36
N THR A 341 5.55 -13.87 15.66
CA THR A 341 4.30 -14.34 16.27
C THR A 341 4.51 -15.75 16.79
N GLY A 342 4.09 -16.03 18.02
CA GLY A 342 4.29 -17.35 18.61
C GLY A 342 5.57 -17.49 19.46
N LYS A 343 5.73 -18.66 20.08
CA LYS A 343 6.94 -18.97 20.85
C LYS A 343 8.14 -19.17 19.93
N PRO A 344 9.36 -18.77 20.37
CA PRO A 344 10.58 -19.09 19.67
C PRO A 344 10.81 -20.59 19.54
#